data_62694a4ffab523137da343735d4b1a9f
#
_entry.id   62694a4ffab523137da343735d4b1a9f
#
_cell.length_a   1.000
_cell.length_b   1.000
_cell.length_c   1.000
_cell.angle_alpha   90.00
_cell.angle_beta   90.00
_cell.angle_gamma   90.00
#
_symmetry.space_group_name_H-M   'P 1'
#
loop_
_entity.id
_entity.type
_entity.pdbx_description
1 polymer ?
#
loop_
_entity_poly.entity_id
_entity_poly.type
_entity_poly.pdbx_seq_one_letter_code
_entity_poly.pdbx_strand_id
1 'polypeptide(L)'
;GVSSQLILPSVGAARFARSSDMDVVYGGCDALNRGMADFCADDPRLLSVGYLSLRDPERAQTSLKLALDLGINAIWIGSDAVEGRAPSHIAYDPLWSMMQDAGVPITLHIGSGQNMPSVYMNTGVQRVLEGNIGNIETTKPKDLPVVHHSIERWITCMIYDGVLERFPELKIGIIELGANWVPTSLMNLDMGVSLLGKFDQGLKKLSLKPSEYFQRQIRVAPLHTENT
;
A
#
# COMPACT_ATOMS: atom_id res chain seq x y z
N GLY A 1 -25.48 -10.98 -8.24
CA GLY A 1 -24.33 -11.87 -8.07
C GLY A 1 -23.02 -11.09 -8.08
N VAL A 2 -21.95 -11.66 -7.56
CA VAL A 2 -20.61 -11.08 -7.60
C VAL A 2 -19.96 -11.43 -8.95
N SER A 3 -19.48 -10.44 -9.70
CA SER A 3 -18.83 -10.65 -11.00
C SER A 3 -17.36 -11.03 -10.84
N SER A 4 -16.67 -10.43 -9.85
CA SER A 4 -15.29 -10.75 -9.48
C SER A 4 -15.01 -10.29 -8.06
N GLN A 5 -13.98 -10.85 -7.44
CA GLN A 5 -13.56 -10.54 -6.08
C GLN A 5 -12.04 -10.56 -5.97
N LEU A 6 -11.45 -9.52 -5.37
CA LEU A 6 -10.06 -9.53 -4.96
C LEU A 6 -9.90 -10.42 -3.72
N ILE A 7 -8.98 -11.38 -3.79
CA ILE A 7 -8.64 -12.28 -2.69
C ILE A 7 -7.31 -11.84 -2.11
N LEU A 8 -7.36 -11.26 -0.91
CA LEU A 8 -6.17 -10.82 -0.20
C LEU A 8 -5.61 -11.95 0.67
N PRO A 9 -4.27 -12.03 0.79
CA PRO A 9 -3.66 -12.95 1.74
C PRO A 9 -3.98 -12.52 3.17
N SER A 10 -4.09 -13.52 4.07
CA SER A 10 -4.36 -13.26 5.47
C SER A 10 -3.13 -12.67 6.19
N VAL A 11 -3.30 -12.29 7.47
CA VAL A 11 -2.24 -11.80 8.39
C VAL A 11 -0.98 -12.68 8.47
N GLY A 12 -0.98 -13.88 7.90
CA GLY A 12 0.22 -14.72 7.78
C GLY A 12 1.39 -14.01 7.08
N ALA A 13 1.11 -13.15 6.10
CA ALA A 13 2.10 -12.33 5.40
C ALA A 13 2.91 -11.43 6.36
N ALA A 14 2.30 -10.89 7.40
CA ALA A 14 2.95 -9.98 8.33
C ALA A 14 4.06 -10.64 9.16
N ARG A 15 4.06 -11.96 9.31
CA ARG A 15 5.04 -12.67 10.14
C ARG A 15 6.39 -12.80 9.44
N PHE A 16 6.44 -13.34 8.23
CA PHE A 16 7.69 -13.50 7.49
C PHE A 16 8.25 -12.14 7.03
N ALA A 17 7.38 -11.17 6.70
CA ALA A 17 7.79 -9.84 6.27
C ALA A 17 8.61 -9.06 7.32
N ARG A 18 8.45 -9.41 8.61
CA ARG A 18 9.19 -8.81 9.74
C ARG A 18 10.47 -9.57 10.11
N SER A 19 10.79 -10.68 9.46
CA SER A 19 12.03 -11.43 9.72
C SER A 19 13.26 -10.54 9.46
N SER A 20 14.32 -10.72 10.26
CA SER A 20 15.63 -10.14 9.96
C SER A 20 16.36 -10.88 8.84
N ASP A 21 15.96 -12.11 8.56
CA ASP A 21 16.50 -12.94 7.51
C ASP A 21 15.77 -12.69 6.19
N MET A 22 16.50 -12.18 5.20
CA MET A 22 15.94 -11.85 3.88
C MET A 22 15.54 -13.09 3.08
N ASP A 23 16.13 -14.26 3.35
CA ASP A 23 15.70 -15.51 2.70
C ASP A 23 14.32 -15.94 3.21
N VAL A 24 14.04 -15.73 4.50
CA VAL A 24 12.71 -15.93 5.07
C VAL A 24 11.71 -14.92 4.50
N VAL A 25 12.10 -13.64 4.36
CA VAL A 25 11.23 -12.60 3.80
C VAL A 25 10.81 -12.94 2.38
N TYR A 26 11.76 -13.14 1.47
CA TYR A 26 11.47 -13.34 0.05
C TYR A 26 10.99 -14.75 -0.26
N GLY A 27 11.51 -15.77 0.45
CA GLY A 27 10.94 -17.13 0.37
C GLY A 27 9.48 -17.17 0.84
N GLY A 28 9.14 -16.37 1.86
CA GLY A 28 7.76 -16.20 2.32
C GLY A 28 6.87 -15.49 1.29
N CYS A 29 7.36 -14.41 0.65
CA CYS A 29 6.66 -13.75 -0.46
C CYS A 29 6.36 -14.76 -1.58
N ASP A 30 7.38 -15.48 -2.04
CA ASP A 30 7.26 -16.41 -3.16
C ASP A 30 6.31 -17.58 -2.85
N ALA A 31 6.39 -18.14 -1.64
CA ALA A 31 5.50 -19.21 -1.21
C ALA A 31 4.05 -18.74 -1.10
N LEU A 32 3.83 -17.53 -0.55
CA LEU A 32 2.51 -16.93 -0.45
C LEU A 32 1.91 -16.67 -1.82
N ASN A 33 2.70 -16.10 -2.75
CA ASN A 33 2.24 -15.77 -4.09
C ASN A 33 1.86 -17.03 -4.89
N ARG A 34 2.61 -18.14 -4.74
CA ARG A 34 2.22 -19.45 -5.30
C ARG A 34 0.90 -19.94 -4.73
N GLY A 35 0.75 -19.90 -3.39
CA GLY A 35 -0.49 -20.31 -2.73
C GLY A 35 -1.70 -19.47 -3.13
N MET A 36 -1.53 -18.14 -3.33
CA MET A 36 -2.60 -17.28 -3.80
C MET A 36 -2.99 -17.56 -5.25
N ALA A 37 -2.00 -17.81 -6.13
CA ALA A 37 -2.25 -18.20 -7.50
C ALA A 37 -3.01 -19.54 -7.57
N ASP A 38 -2.55 -20.55 -6.83
CA ASP A 38 -3.19 -21.87 -6.76
C ASP A 38 -4.62 -21.77 -6.20
N PHE A 39 -4.84 -20.98 -5.14
CA PHE A 39 -6.17 -20.80 -4.53
C PHE A 39 -7.19 -20.19 -5.50
N CYS A 40 -6.76 -19.29 -6.37
CA CYS A 40 -7.63 -18.59 -7.29
C CYS A 40 -7.75 -19.28 -8.67
N ALA A 41 -6.99 -20.35 -8.94
CA ALA A 41 -6.84 -20.93 -10.26
C ALA A 41 -8.16 -21.49 -10.86
N ASP A 42 -9.03 -22.04 -10.02
CA ASP A 42 -10.23 -22.76 -10.47
C ASP A 42 -11.43 -21.86 -10.83
N ASP A 43 -11.39 -20.57 -10.41
CA ASP A 43 -12.48 -19.63 -10.70
C ASP A 43 -11.92 -18.27 -11.18
N PRO A 44 -12.12 -17.91 -12.45
CA PRO A 44 -11.60 -16.66 -13.02
C PRO A 44 -12.20 -15.38 -12.40
N ARG A 45 -13.21 -15.52 -11.56
CA ARG A 45 -13.77 -14.39 -10.78
C ARG A 45 -12.95 -14.08 -9.53
N LEU A 46 -12.11 -15.01 -9.08
CA LEU A 46 -11.21 -14.81 -7.95
C LEU A 46 -9.92 -14.17 -8.46
N LEU A 47 -9.70 -12.91 -8.10
CA LEU A 47 -8.53 -12.16 -8.50
C LEU A 47 -7.50 -12.20 -7.37
N SER A 48 -6.40 -12.88 -7.60
CA SER A 48 -5.36 -13.08 -6.59
C SER A 48 -4.58 -11.81 -6.29
N VAL A 49 -4.41 -11.49 -5.01
CA VAL A 49 -3.50 -10.44 -4.53
C VAL A 49 -2.26 -11.11 -3.94
N GLY A 50 -1.10 -10.86 -4.55
CA GLY A 50 0.18 -11.29 -4.02
C GLY A 50 0.73 -10.29 -2.99
N TYR A 51 1.83 -10.67 -2.34
CA TYR A 51 2.55 -9.80 -1.41
C TYR A 51 3.99 -9.61 -1.86
N LEU A 52 4.51 -8.38 -1.74
CA LEU A 52 5.88 -8.04 -2.06
C LEU A 52 6.50 -7.18 -0.95
N SER A 53 7.69 -7.58 -0.49
CA SER A 53 8.51 -6.77 0.41
C SER A 53 9.40 -5.80 -0.39
N LEU A 54 9.47 -4.54 0.03
CA LEU A 54 10.35 -3.53 -0.57
C LEU A 54 11.72 -3.42 0.14
N ARG A 55 12.05 -4.33 1.05
CA ARG A 55 13.26 -4.23 1.88
C ARG A 55 14.56 -4.33 1.07
N ASP A 56 14.57 -5.11 0.01
CA ASP A 56 15.68 -5.26 -0.92
C ASP A 56 15.17 -5.07 -2.36
N PRO A 57 15.55 -3.99 -3.07
CA PRO A 57 15.02 -3.72 -4.39
C PRO A 57 15.34 -4.79 -5.45
N GLU A 58 16.50 -5.44 -5.38
CA GLU A 58 16.90 -6.44 -6.37
C GLU A 58 16.13 -7.75 -6.15
N ARG A 59 16.03 -8.18 -4.89
CA ARG A 59 15.24 -9.36 -4.53
C ARG A 59 13.74 -9.14 -4.78
N ALA A 60 13.26 -7.91 -4.53
CA ALA A 60 11.89 -7.53 -4.86
C ALA A 60 11.58 -7.66 -6.35
N GLN A 61 12.51 -7.27 -7.24
CA GLN A 61 12.34 -7.47 -8.69
C GLN A 61 12.21 -8.95 -9.06
N THR A 62 13.06 -9.80 -8.47
CA THR A 62 13.02 -11.25 -8.71
C THR A 62 11.68 -11.85 -8.24
N SER A 63 11.24 -11.50 -7.04
CA SER A 63 9.97 -11.98 -6.46
C SER A 63 8.76 -11.42 -7.21
N LEU A 64 8.81 -10.16 -7.65
CA LEU A 64 7.75 -9.57 -8.48
C LEU A 64 7.65 -10.30 -9.82
N LYS A 65 8.78 -10.57 -10.49
CA LYS A 65 8.77 -11.33 -11.74
C LYS A 65 8.08 -12.67 -11.56
N LEU A 66 8.40 -13.42 -10.50
CA LEU A 66 7.71 -14.67 -10.18
C LEU A 66 6.21 -14.47 -10.00
N ALA A 67 5.79 -13.45 -9.25
CA ALA A 67 4.36 -13.18 -9.04
C ALA A 67 3.63 -12.87 -10.35
N LEU A 68 4.26 -12.11 -11.25
CA LEU A 68 3.71 -11.82 -12.58
C LEU A 68 3.63 -13.08 -13.46
N ASP A 69 4.67 -13.92 -13.45
CA ASP A 69 4.70 -15.19 -14.17
C ASP A 69 3.62 -16.18 -13.66
N LEU A 70 3.24 -16.10 -12.40
CA LEU A 70 2.13 -16.85 -11.78
C LEU A 70 0.74 -16.29 -12.09
N GLY A 71 0.64 -15.14 -12.76
CA GLY A 71 -0.64 -14.51 -13.08
C GLY A 71 -1.31 -13.80 -11.91
N ILE A 72 -0.55 -13.34 -10.91
CA ILE A 72 -1.08 -12.54 -9.80
C ILE A 72 -1.70 -11.25 -10.33
N ASN A 73 -2.91 -10.91 -9.89
CA ASN A 73 -3.71 -9.81 -10.44
C ASN A 73 -3.44 -8.46 -9.78
N ALA A 74 -2.93 -8.42 -8.55
CA ALA A 74 -2.54 -7.21 -7.85
C ALA A 74 -1.46 -7.52 -6.82
N ILE A 75 -0.65 -6.54 -6.46
CA ILE A 75 0.46 -6.72 -5.49
C ILE A 75 0.22 -5.83 -4.26
N TRP A 76 0.07 -6.47 -3.11
CA TRP A 76 0.06 -5.78 -1.82
C TRP A 76 1.50 -5.49 -1.37
N ILE A 77 1.74 -4.22 -1.01
CA ILE A 77 3.00 -3.75 -0.42
C ILE A 77 2.72 -2.99 0.88
N GLY A 78 3.73 -2.90 1.73
CA GLY A 78 3.68 -2.05 2.92
C GLY A 78 3.73 -0.55 2.56
N SER A 79 3.08 0.29 3.37
CA SER A 79 3.04 1.74 3.17
C SER A 79 4.10 2.51 3.97
N ASP A 80 4.84 1.85 4.85
CA ASP A 80 5.95 2.47 5.56
C ASP A 80 7.23 2.52 4.70
N ALA A 81 8.09 3.50 4.99
CA ALA A 81 9.45 3.51 4.49
C ALA A 81 10.22 2.31 5.07
N VAL A 82 11.01 1.63 4.24
CA VAL A 82 11.75 0.43 4.65
C VAL A 82 13.24 0.58 4.36
N GLU A 83 14.07 0.09 5.27
CA GLU A 83 15.53 0.10 5.13
C GLU A 83 16.07 1.51 4.77
N GLY A 84 15.50 2.54 5.38
CA GLY A 84 15.91 3.94 5.17
C GLY A 84 15.52 4.52 3.81
N ARG A 85 14.66 3.85 3.03
CA ARG A 85 14.19 4.32 1.72
C ARG A 85 12.74 4.73 1.76
N ALA A 86 12.42 5.89 1.17
CA ALA A 86 11.05 6.26 0.87
C ALA A 86 10.46 5.34 -0.22
N PRO A 87 9.14 5.16 -0.30
CA PRO A 87 8.52 4.38 -1.38
C PRO A 87 8.79 4.95 -2.79
N SER A 88 9.11 6.23 -2.86
CA SER A 88 9.50 6.96 -4.08
C SER A 88 10.98 6.85 -4.44
N HIS A 89 11.78 6.11 -3.66
CA HIS A 89 13.22 6.00 -3.92
C HIS A 89 13.49 5.37 -5.28
N ILE A 90 14.43 5.95 -6.04
CA ILE A 90 14.75 5.58 -7.43
C ILE A 90 15.08 4.10 -7.63
N ALA A 91 15.57 3.42 -6.61
CA ALA A 91 15.85 1.98 -6.65
C ALA A 91 14.57 1.11 -6.88
N TYR A 92 13.39 1.70 -6.68
CA TYR A 92 12.11 1.01 -6.92
C TYR A 92 11.51 1.30 -8.31
N ASP A 93 12.08 2.23 -9.08
CA ASP A 93 11.60 2.53 -10.43
C ASP A 93 11.48 1.29 -11.32
N PRO A 94 12.41 0.31 -11.29
CA PRO A 94 12.24 -0.94 -12.05
C PRO A 94 10.99 -1.74 -11.63
N LEU A 95 10.61 -1.73 -10.35
CA LEU A 95 9.39 -2.40 -9.86
C LEU A 95 8.15 -1.71 -10.41
N TRP A 96 8.13 -0.37 -10.34
CA TRP A 96 7.01 0.42 -10.85
C TRP A 96 6.82 0.27 -12.35
N SER A 97 7.93 0.21 -13.12
CA SER A 97 7.89 -0.11 -14.54
C SER A 97 7.31 -1.50 -14.81
N MET A 98 7.82 -2.53 -14.13
CA MET A 98 7.33 -3.91 -14.31
C MET A 98 5.83 -4.04 -14.02
N MET A 99 5.35 -3.40 -12.95
CA MET A 99 3.93 -3.42 -12.59
C MET A 99 3.07 -2.66 -13.60
N GLN A 100 3.52 -1.48 -14.04
CA GLN A 100 2.87 -0.71 -15.07
C GLN A 100 2.76 -1.50 -16.39
N ASP A 101 3.88 -2.07 -16.85
CA ASP A 101 3.96 -2.79 -18.12
C ASP A 101 3.10 -4.07 -18.12
N ALA A 102 2.98 -4.71 -16.95
CA ALA A 102 2.09 -5.85 -16.74
C ALA A 102 0.61 -5.47 -16.50
N GLY A 103 0.30 -4.19 -16.29
CA GLY A 103 -1.04 -3.73 -15.91
C GLY A 103 -1.49 -4.22 -14.53
N VAL A 104 -0.54 -4.59 -13.65
CA VAL A 104 -0.81 -5.12 -12.31
C VAL A 104 -0.75 -3.98 -11.29
N PRO A 105 -1.86 -3.64 -10.60
CA PRO A 105 -1.90 -2.53 -9.67
C PRO A 105 -1.16 -2.83 -8.35
N ILE A 106 -0.65 -1.76 -7.73
CA ILE A 106 -0.27 -1.75 -6.33
C ILE A 106 -1.54 -1.79 -5.48
N THR A 107 -1.55 -2.57 -4.41
CA THR A 107 -2.60 -2.58 -3.41
C THR A 107 -2.03 -2.16 -2.06
N LEU A 108 -2.66 -1.18 -1.42
CA LEU A 108 -2.40 -0.76 -0.05
C LEU A 108 -3.61 -1.15 0.80
N HIS A 109 -3.35 -1.82 1.93
CA HIS A 109 -4.39 -2.38 2.77
C HIS A 109 -4.17 -1.99 4.23
N ILE A 110 -5.22 -2.02 5.05
CA ILE A 110 -5.09 -1.84 6.51
C ILE A 110 -3.97 -2.75 7.07
N GLY A 111 -3.23 -2.26 8.06
CA GLY A 111 -2.07 -2.99 8.59
C GLY A 111 -0.81 -2.92 7.74
N SER A 112 -0.84 -2.23 6.61
CA SER A 112 0.32 -2.04 5.72
C SER A 112 1.36 -1.08 6.28
N GLY A 113 1.03 -0.27 7.28
CA GLY A 113 1.92 0.73 7.83
C GLY A 113 1.74 0.93 9.33
N GLN A 114 2.56 1.82 9.89
CA GLN A 114 2.54 2.15 11.30
C GLN A 114 1.32 3.00 11.65
N ASN A 115 0.56 2.53 12.64
CA ASN A 115 -0.57 3.23 13.22
C ASN A 115 -0.11 4.30 14.25
N MET A 116 -0.85 4.44 15.34
CA MET A 116 -0.52 5.37 16.43
C MET A 116 0.85 4.99 17.05
N PRO A 117 1.81 5.92 17.13
CA PRO A 117 3.09 5.65 17.79
C PRO A 117 2.89 5.18 19.24
N SER A 118 3.67 4.20 19.66
CA SER A 118 3.50 3.53 20.97
C SER A 118 3.56 4.48 22.17
N VAL A 119 4.31 5.58 22.06
CA VAL A 119 4.41 6.60 23.11
C VAL A 119 3.05 7.23 23.42
N TYR A 120 2.16 7.39 22.43
CA TYR A 120 0.80 7.92 22.64
C TYR A 120 -0.15 6.90 23.30
N MET A 121 0.26 5.63 23.41
CA MET A 121 -0.48 4.60 24.13
C MET A 121 -0.16 4.59 25.63
N ASN A 122 0.98 5.14 26.03
CA ASN A 122 1.37 5.23 27.43
C ASN A 122 0.70 6.43 28.11
N THR A 123 -0.46 6.21 28.71
CA THR A 123 -1.26 7.24 29.39
C THR A 123 -1.08 7.23 30.92
N GLY A 124 -0.25 6.34 31.47
CA GLY A 124 -0.16 6.09 32.92
C GLY A 124 -1.40 5.42 33.53
N VAL A 125 -2.42 5.13 32.71
CA VAL A 125 -3.65 4.45 33.13
C VAL A 125 -3.76 3.13 32.40
N GLN A 126 -3.94 2.03 33.14
CA GLN A 126 -4.19 0.73 32.55
C GLN A 126 -5.56 0.74 31.86
N ARG A 127 -5.57 0.41 30.55
CA ARG A 127 -6.80 0.19 29.79
C ARG A 127 -6.95 -1.30 29.54
N VAL A 128 -8.09 -1.83 29.93
CA VAL A 128 -8.51 -3.19 29.59
C VAL A 128 -9.51 -3.07 28.44
N LEU A 129 -9.25 -3.72 27.32
CA LEU A 129 -10.22 -3.87 26.24
C LEU A 129 -11.13 -5.04 26.64
N GLU A 130 -12.41 -4.75 26.78
CA GLU A 130 -13.42 -5.78 27.05
C GLU A 130 -13.82 -6.45 25.73
N GLY A 131 -13.91 -7.78 25.77
CA GLY A 131 -14.28 -8.61 24.63
C GLY A 131 -13.10 -9.14 23.82
N ASN A 132 -13.38 -10.15 23.02
CA ASN A 132 -12.40 -10.79 22.15
C ASN A 132 -12.34 -10.04 20.82
N ILE A 133 -11.45 -9.06 20.69
CA ILE A 133 -11.17 -8.40 19.41
C ILE A 133 -10.28 -9.32 18.56
N GLY A 134 -10.50 -10.63 18.59
CA GLY A 134 -9.74 -11.64 17.88
C GLY A 134 -8.21 -11.47 17.97
N ASN A 135 -7.49 -12.55 18.10
CA ASN A 135 -6.00 -12.52 18.11
C ASN A 135 -5.37 -12.05 16.77
N ILE A 136 -6.17 -11.61 15.83
CA ILE A 136 -5.79 -11.44 14.44
C ILE A 136 -5.52 -9.96 14.12
N GLU A 137 -6.30 -9.05 14.72
CA GLU A 137 -6.14 -7.62 14.49
C GLU A 137 -5.61 -6.93 15.75
N THR A 138 -4.40 -6.43 15.66
CA THR A 138 -3.76 -5.65 16.72
C THR A 138 -4.21 -4.19 16.74
N THR A 139 -5.21 -3.83 15.93
CA THR A 139 -5.76 -2.48 15.82
C THR A 139 -6.45 -2.08 17.13
N LYS A 140 -5.96 -1.04 17.75
CA LYS A 140 -6.53 -0.48 18.98
C LYS A 140 -7.49 0.66 18.64
N PRO A 141 -8.43 1.04 19.52
CA PRO A 141 -9.36 2.13 19.26
C PRO A 141 -8.71 3.44 18.84
N LYS A 142 -7.50 3.74 19.33
CA LYS A 142 -6.73 4.94 18.93
C LYS A 142 -6.09 4.83 17.54
N ASP A 143 -5.91 3.62 17.02
CA ASP A 143 -5.32 3.42 15.69
C ASP A 143 -6.32 3.77 14.60
N LEU A 144 -7.60 3.47 14.81
CA LEU A 144 -8.64 3.61 13.79
C LEU A 144 -8.75 5.04 13.22
N PRO A 145 -8.76 6.12 14.02
CA PRO A 145 -8.83 7.48 13.50
C PRO A 145 -7.60 7.92 12.68
N VAL A 146 -6.48 7.20 12.79
CA VAL A 146 -5.20 7.56 12.14
C VAL A 146 -4.68 6.49 11.19
N VAL A 147 -5.45 5.43 10.97
CA VAL A 147 -5.03 4.26 10.18
C VAL A 147 -4.63 4.62 8.75
N HIS A 148 -5.22 5.67 8.18
CA HIS A 148 -4.96 6.16 6.84
C HIS A 148 -3.70 7.05 6.74
N HIS A 149 -3.12 7.52 7.84
CA HIS A 149 -1.99 8.45 7.81
C HIS A 149 -0.73 7.87 7.16
N SER A 150 -0.49 6.55 7.28
CA SER A 150 0.64 5.91 6.58
C SER A 150 0.47 5.96 5.08
N ILE A 151 -0.77 5.79 4.61
CA ILE A 151 -1.12 5.84 3.19
C ILE A 151 -1.03 7.26 2.65
N GLU A 152 -1.48 8.26 3.39
CA GLU A 152 -1.34 9.67 2.97
C GLU A 152 0.13 10.05 2.78
N ARG A 153 1.02 9.65 3.71
CA ARG A 153 2.46 9.84 3.55
C ARG A 153 3.01 9.13 2.32
N TRP A 154 2.59 7.87 2.11
CA TRP A 154 3.00 7.08 0.97
C TRP A 154 2.59 7.73 -0.35
N ILE A 155 1.33 8.15 -0.48
CA ILE A 155 0.80 8.85 -1.66
C ILE A 155 1.54 10.17 -1.89
N THR A 156 1.79 10.93 -0.82
CA THR A 156 2.54 12.19 -0.90
C THR A 156 3.91 11.96 -1.53
N CYS A 157 4.67 10.93 -1.09
CA CYS A 157 5.95 10.57 -1.70
C CYS A 157 5.78 10.20 -3.18
N MET A 158 4.80 9.36 -3.52
CA MET A 158 4.61 8.90 -4.90
C MET A 158 4.27 10.04 -5.86
N ILE A 159 3.52 11.03 -5.41
CA ILE A 159 3.16 12.20 -6.21
C ILE A 159 4.28 13.24 -6.21
N TYR A 160 4.73 13.68 -5.03
CA TYR A 160 5.66 14.82 -4.92
C TYR A 160 7.05 14.52 -5.48
N ASP A 161 7.51 13.26 -5.33
CA ASP A 161 8.79 12.82 -5.89
C ASP A 161 8.66 12.34 -7.35
N GLY A 162 7.49 12.54 -7.97
CA GLY A 162 7.24 12.33 -9.38
C GLY A 162 7.21 10.88 -9.84
N VAL A 163 6.92 9.90 -8.95
CA VAL A 163 6.75 8.50 -9.38
C VAL A 163 5.55 8.39 -10.30
N LEU A 164 4.40 8.99 -9.92
CA LEU A 164 3.20 8.95 -10.74
C LEU A 164 3.29 9.80 -12.03
N GLU A 165 4.26 10.71 -12.12
CA GLU A 165 4.63 11.39 -13.35
C GLU A 165 5.43 10.46 -14.28
N ARG A 166 6.44 9.76 -13.74
CA ARG A 166 7.30 8.84 -14.51
C ARG A 166 6.57 7.58 -14.98
N PHE A 167 5.58 7.13 -14.21
CA PHE A 167 4.81 5.90 -14.47
C PHE A 167 3.31 6.22 -14.59
N PRO A 168 2.85 6.86 -15.68
CA PRO A 168 1.49 7.40 -15.80
C PRO A 168 0.40 6.33 -15.85
N GLU A 169 0.71 5.10 -16.22
CA GLU A 169 -0.24 3.98 -16.27
C GLU A 169 -0.21 3.10 -15.01
N LEU A 170 0.72 3.34 -14.08
CA LEU A 170 0.76 2.63 -12.81
C LEU A 170 -0.53 2.91 -12.02
N LYS A 171 -1.22 1.87 -11.56
CA LYS A 171 -2.48 1.97 -10.82
C LYS A 171 -2.28 1.56 -9.36
N ILE A 172 -3.05 2.19 -8.48
CA ILE A 172 -2.99 1.98 -7.03
C ILE A 172 -4.40 1.80 -6.51
N GLY A 173 -4.65 0.71 -5.78
CA GLY A 173 -5.87 0.44 -5.05
C GLY A 173 -5.64 0.60 -3.55
N ILE A 174 -6.52 1.33 -2.86
CA ILE A 174 -6.51 1.51 -1.41
C ILE A 174 -7.74 0.80 -0.85
N ILE A 175 -7.52 -0.16 0.04
CA ILE A 175 -8.54 -1.10 0.49
C ILE A 175 -8.63 -1.06 2.02
N GLU A 176 -9.86 -1.09 2.54
CA GLU A 176 -10.19 -1.21 3.97
C GLU A 176 -9.66 -0.07 4.86
N LEU A 177 -9.48 1.13 4.28
CA LEU A 177 -8.99 2.33 4.98
C LEU A 177 -10.01 3.48 4.96
N GLY A 178 -11.19 3.23 4.39
CA GLY A 178 -12.21 4.24 4.18
C GLY A 178 -11.82 5.28 3.14
N ALA A 179 -12.74 6.17 2.83
CA ALA A 179 -12.57 7.24 1.84
C ALA A 179 -12.80 8.66 2.41
N ASN A 180 -13.29 8.78 3.64
CA ASN A 180 -13.62 10.08 4.26
C ASN A 180 -12.43 11.04 4.37
N TRP A 181 -11.20 10.53 4.44
CA TRP A 181 -9.97 11.30 4.51
C TRP A 181 -9.55 11.90 3.15
N VAL A 182 -10.01 11.35 2.04
CA VAL A 182 -9.55 11.67 0.68
C VAL A 182 -9.76 13.15 0.32
N PRO A 183 -10.95 13.78 0.50
CA PRO A 183 -11.16 15.16 0.09
C PRO A 183 -10.18 16.14 0.76
N THR A 184 -9.96 15.99 2.07
CA THR A 184 -9.04 16.85 2.83
C THR A 184 -7.58 16.60 2.42
N SER A 185 -7.21 15.35 2.20
CA SER A 185 -5.87 14.98 1.74
C SER A 185 -5.55 15.61 0.38
N LEU A 186 -6.48 15.55 -0.59
CA LEU A 186 -6.31 16.16 -1.91
C LEU A 186 -6.15 17.68 -1.81
N MET A 187 -6.96 18.34 -1.00
CA MET A 187 -6.83 19.79 -0.77
C MET A 187 -5.45 20.14 -0.19
N ASN A 188 -4.96 19.38 0.78
CA ASN A 188 -3.66 19.60 1.40
C ASN A 188 -2.51 19.37 0.41
N LEU A 189 -2.60 18.35 -0.42
CA LEU A 189 -1.60 18.07 -1.46
C LEU A 189 -1.52 19.22 -2.48
N ASP A 190 -2.65 19.68 -2.99
CA ASP A 190 -2.67 20.79 -3.95
C ASP A 190 -2.19 22.11 -3.31
N MET A 191 -2.57 22.36 -2.05
CA MET A 191 -2.11 23.51 -1.29
C MET A 191 -0.59 23.48 -1.08
N GLY A 192 -0.03 22.32 -0.74
CA GLY A 192 1.42 22.15 -0.56
C GLY A 192 2.21 22.53 -1.81
N VAL A 193 1.79 22.08 -3.00
CA VAL A 193 2.42 22.49 -4.27
C VAL A 193 2.20 23.97 -4.56
N SER A 194 1.01 24.49 -4.30
CA SER A 194 0.71 25.93 -4.52
C SER A 194 1.61 26.85 -3.67
N LEU A 195 1.86 26.48 -2.42
CA LEU A 195 2.66 27.30 -1.50
C LEU A 195 4.17 27.10 -1.68
N LEU A 196 4.62 25.88 -1.87
CA LEU A 196 6.03 25.50 -1.80
C LEU A 196 6.64 25.11 -3.14
N GLY A 197 5.83 24.82 -4.15
CA GLY A 197 6.30 24.30 -5.45
C GLY A 197 7.30 25.22 -6.15
N LYS A 198 7.18 26.55 -5.98
CA LYS A 198 8.15 27.51 -6.54
C LYS A 198 9.58 27.37 -5.95
N PHE A 199 9.71 26.77 -4.78
CA PHE A 199 11.00 26.59 -4.09
C PHE A 199 11.59 25.19 -4.30
N ASP A 200 10.80 24.24 -4.81
CA ASP A 200 11.21 22.84 -4.96
C ASP A 200 11.33 22.48 -6.45
N GLN A 201 12.53 22.00 -6.84
CA GLN A 201 12.82 21.64 -8.22
C GLN A 201 12.10 20.35 -8.67
N GLY A 202 11.79 19.45 -7.73
CA GLY A 202 11.01 18.24 -8.00
C GLY A 202 9.57 18.59 -8.33
N LEU A 203 8.94 19.40 -7.47
CA LEU A 203 7.55 19.83 -7.66
C LEU A 203 7.31 20.62 -8.93
N LYS A 204 8.32 21.38 -9.40
CA LYS A 204 8.25 22.12 -10.69
C LYS A 204 8.17 21.21 -11.92
N LYS A 205 8.55 19.95 -11.80
CA LYS A 205 8.53 18.97 -12.90
C LYS A 205 7.21 18.25 -13.02
N LEU A 206 6.32 18.40 -12.06
CA LEU A 206 4.98 17.80 -12.12
C LEU A 206 4.15 18.50 -13.21
N SER A 207 3.59 17.73 -14.12
CA SER A 207 2.76 18.24 -15.22
C SER A 207 1.30 18.44 -14.84
N LEU A 208 0.85 17.79 -13.76
CA LEU A 208 -0.50 17.82 -13.24
C LEU A 208 -0.52 18.34 -11.80
N LYS A 209 -1.69 18.74 -11.31
CA LYS A 209 -1.89 18.95 -9.88
C LYS A 209 -1.86 17.61 -9.13
N PRO A 210 -1.44 17.60 -7.85
CA PRO A 210 -1.48 16.39 -7.03
C PRO A 210 -2.83 15.66 -7.05
N SER A 211 -3.93 16.39 -6.95
CA SER A 211 -5.29 15.82 -7.02
C SER A 211 -5.59 15.16 -8.36
N GLU A 212 -5.02 15.65 -9.46
CA GLU A 212 -5.21 15.08 -10.81
C GLU A 212 -4.45 13.76 -10.99
N TYR A 213 -3.22 13.63 -10.42
CA TYR A 213 -2.52 12.32 -10.34
C TYR A 213 -3.33 11.30 -9.56
N PHE A 214 -3.88 11.70 -8.42
CA PHE A 214 -4.73 10.84 -7.62
C PHE A 214 -5.92 10.35 -8.43
N GLN A 215 -6.66 11.26 -9.07
CA GLN A 215 -7.82 10.91 -9.89
C GLN A 215 -7.47 9.98 -11.07
N ARG A 216 -6.30 10.16 -11.68
CA ARG A 216 -5.85 9.34 -12.82
C ARG A 216 -5.48 7.93 -12.41
N GLN A 217 -4.79 7.74 -11.27
CA GLN A 217 -4.06 6.51 -10.96
C GLN A 217 -4.53 5.79 -9.69
N ILE A 218 -5.27 6.45 -8.79
CA ILE A 218 -5.61 5.91 -7.48
C ILE A 218 -7.11 5.65 -7.37
N ARG A 219 -7.48 4.52 -6.78
CA ARG A 219 -8.87 4.18 -6.42
C ARG A 219 -8.91 3.79 -4.95
N VAL A 220 -9.96 4.23 -4.27
CA VAL A 220 -10.15 3.99 -2.83
C VAL A 220 -11.47 3.27 -2.63
N ALA A 221 -11.45 2.18 -1.87
CA ALA A 221 -12.65 1.47 -1.46
C ALA A 221 -13.21 2.14 -0.18
N PRO A 222 -14.42 2.70 -0.22
CA PRO A 222 -15.07 3.22 0.98
C PRO A 222 -15.45 2.08 1.93
N LEU A 223 -15.53 2.37 3.23
CA LEU A 223 -16.12 1.45 4.18
C LEU A 223 -17.66 1.49 4.08
N HIS A 224 -18.30 0.36 4.36
CA HIS A 224 -19.76 0.24 4.31
C HIS A 224 -20.50 1.18 5.29
N THR A 225 -19.80 1.73 6.27
CA THR A 225 -20.31 2.71 7.25
C THR A 225 -20.22 4.15 6.78
N GLU A 226 -19.57 4.42 5.63
CA GLU A 226 -19.43 5.76 5.09
C GLU A 226 -20.60 6.12 4.20
N ASN A 227 -21.15 7.32 4.41
CA ASN A 227 -22.13 7.91 3.50
C ASN A 227 -21.37 8.54 2.32
N THR A 228 -21.26 7.81 1.22
CA THR A 228 -20.63 8.27 -0.03
C THR A 228 -21.66 8.72 -1.04
#